data_b2a883a4da499db79d61d785153f5e06
#
_entry.id   b2a883a4da499db79d61d785153f5e06
#
_cell.length_a   1.000
_cell.length_b   1.000
_cell.length_c   1.000
_cell.angle_alpha   90.00
_cell.angle_beta   90.00
_cell.angle_gamma   90.00
#
_symmetry.space_group_name_H-M   'P 1'
#
loop_
_entity.id
_entity.type
_entity.pdbx_description
1 polymer ?
#
loop_
_entity_poly.entity_id
_entity_poly.type
_entity_poly.pdbx_seq_one_letter_code
_entity_poly.pdbx_strand_id
1 'polypeptide(L)'
;GKVYLPGILPHHSLNVAMLYQNSIGGFRSHLLASNFCFHSARLIPRGFQVAEVENRDYWATSINYQFPVWYPDGGINALIYFKRIRLNVGFDYASFGKQFFEAYPEINKVNVAYKRNKLFSYGGDITIDFNIFRMPAAATTSLTLSLYKPHGKEGVHFTAGFGLPF
;
A
#
# COMPACT_ATOMS: atom_id res chain seq x y z
N GLY A 1 -7.66 7.98 -7.08
CA GLY A 1 -8.41 8.83 -6.12
C GLY A 1 -8.36 8.22 -4.73
N LYS A 2 -8.55 9.06 -3.72
CA LYS A 2 -8.70 8.66 -2.31
C LYS A 2 -9.95 9.30 -1.74
N VAL A 3 -10.72 8.52 -0.99
CA VAL A 3 -11.93 8.98 -0.30
C VAL A 3 -11.78 8.66 1.18
N TYR A 4 -12.07 9.64 2.01
CA TYR A 4 -12.10 9.51 3.47
C TYR A 4 -13.54 9.58 3.92
N LEU A 5 -14.00 8.55 4.59
CA LEU A 5 -15.36 8.45 5.12
C LEU A 5 -15.29 8.36 6.65
N PRO A 6 -16.31 8.90 7.36
CA PRO A 6 -16.43 8.65 8.78
C PRO A 6 -16.59 7.15 9.03
N GLY A 7 -16.02 6.66 10.11
CA GLY A 7 -16.19 5.28 10.54
C GLY A 7 -17.54 5.05 11.24
N ILE A 8 -17.74 3.82 11.70
CA ILE A 8 -18.99 3.40 12.37
C ILE A 8 -19.16 4.08 13.74
N LEU A 9 -18.05 4.37 14.42
CA LEU A 9 -18.05 5.02 15.73
C LEU A 9 -17.33 6.39 15.66
N PRO A 10 -17.55 7.28 16.64
CA PRO A 10 -16.82 8.54 16.76
C PRO A 10 -15.29 8.30 16.74
N HIS A 11 -14.56 9.16 16.08
CA HIS A 11 -13.09 9.09 15.91
C HIS A 11 -12.57 7.91 15.06
N HIS A 12 -13.48 7.12 14.47
CA HIS A 12 -13.11 6.11 13.47
C HIS A 12 -13.10 6.72 12.07
N SER A 13 -12.26 6.19 11.19
CA SER A 13 -12.19 6.61 9.79
C SER A 13 -12.02 5.43 8.85
N LEU A 14 -12.70 5.49 7.74
CA LEU A 14 -12.55 4.57 6.62
C LEU A 14 -11.87 5.31 5.47
N ASN A 15 -10.73 4.80 5.03
CA ASN A 15 -10.01 5.33 3.89
C ASN A 15 -10.06 4.31 2.76
N VAL A 16 -10.61 4.72 1.63
CA VAL A 16 -10.65 3.91 0.40
C VAL A 16 -9.82 4.62 -0.66
N ALA A 17 -8.79 3.96 -1.15
CA ALA A 17 -7.97 4.45 -2.23
C ALA A 17 -8.11 3.54 -3.44
N MET A 18 -8.24 4.13 -4.63
CA MET A 18 -8.35 3.42 -5.90
C MET A 18 -7.41 4.02 -6.92
N LEU A 19 -6.79 3.15 -7.70
CA LEU A 19 -5.95 3.51 -8.83
C LEU A 19 -6.33 2.66 -10.04
N TYR A 20 -6.55 3.33 -11.15
CA TYR A 20 -6.72 2.69 -12.45
C TYR A 20 -5.74 3.30 -13.44
N GLN A 21 -5.02 2.44 -14.13
CA GLN A 21 -4.09 2.83 -15.19
C GLN A 21 -4.32 1.88 -16.38
N ASN A 22 -4.48 2.47 -17.54
CA ASN A 22 -4.56 1.74 -18.80
C ASN A 22 -3.71 2.44 -19.85
N SER A 23 -2.98 1.70 -20.66
CA SER A 23 -2.26 2.26 -21.79
C SER A 23 -3.18 2.38 -23.00
N ILE A 24 -3.50 3.61 -23.38
CA ILE A 24 -4.28 3.93 -24.59
C ILE A 24 -3.30 4.19 -25.72
N GLY A 25 -3.32 3.35 -26.75
CA GLY A 25 -2.51 3.57 -27.95
C GLY A 25 -1.99 2.28 -28.59
N GLY A 26 -1.87 2.30 -29.93
CA GLY A 26 -1.44 1.17 -30.75
C GLY A 26 0.06 0.84 -30.70
N PHE A 27 0.86 1.66 -30.03
CA PHE A 27 2.29 1.41 -29.90
C PHE A 27 2.57 0.40 -28.79
N ARG A 28 2.45 -0.86 -29.17
CA ARG A 28 2.70 -2.01 -28.29
C ARG A 28 4.16 -2.44 -28.36
N SER A 29 5.09 -1.51 -28.14
CA SER A 29 6.49 -1.88 -28.01
C SER A 29 6.70 -2.63 -26.70
N HIS A 30 6.87 -3.93 -26.80
CA HIS A 30 7.04 -4.82 -25.66
C HIS A 30 8.30 -4.53 -24.84
N LEU A 31 9.29 -3.88 -25.44
CA LEU A 31 10.55 -3.50 -24.78
C LEU A 31 10.45 -2.25 -23.91
N LEU A 32 9.48 -1.38 -24.16
CA LEU A 32 9.36 -0.11 -23.47
C LEU A 32 8.18 -0.04 -22.48
N ALA A 33 7.27 -1.01 -22.51
CA ALA A 33 6.07 -0.99 -21.69
C ALA A 33 6.36 -1.01 -20.18
N SER A 34 7.47 -1.63 -19.76
CA SER A 34 7.91 -1.66 -18.38
C SER A 34 8.50 -0.32 -17.90
N ASN A 35 9.01 0.51 -18.80
CA ASN A 35 9.72 1.74 -18.46
C ASN A 35 8.80 2.96 -18.32
N PHE A 36 7.58 2.91 -18.83
CA PHE A 36 6.61 4.00 -18.75
C PHE A 36 5.63 3.88 -17.59
N CYS A 37 6.05 3.27 -16.54
CA CYS A 37 5.24 3.14 -15.36
C CYS A 37 5.46 4.30 -14.43
N PHE A 38 4.43 5.09 -14.17
CA PHE A 38 4.45 6.08 -13.10
C PHE A 38 4.57 5.40 -11.74
N HIS A 39 5.80 5.30 -11.24
CA HIS A 39 6.09 4.59 -10.00
C HIS A 39 5.58 5.31 -8.74
N SER A 40 5.47 6.62 -8.76
CA SER A 40 5.24 7.43 -7.58
C SER A 40 3.83 7.42 -7.01
N ALA A 41 2.83 6.97 -7.75
CA ALA A 41 1.43 7.04 -7.35
C ALA A 41 0.76 5.67 -7.16
N ARG A 42 1.53 4.59 -7.07
CA ARG A 42 0.93 3.26 -7.09
C ARG A 42 0.48 2.79 -5.74
N LEU A 43 -0.72 2.24 -5.75
CA LEU A 43 -1.23 1.39 -4.70
C LEU A 43 -0.75 -0.04 -4.96
N ILE A 44 0.44 -0.38 -4.47
CA ILE A 44 0.92 -1.77 -4.49
C ILE A 44 0.45 -2.42 -3.20
N PRO A 45 -0.16 -3.62 -3.26
CA PRO A 45 -0.56 -4.33 -2.06
C PRO A 45 0.63 -4.54 -1.14
N ARG A 46 0.46 -4.24 0.14
CA ARG A 46 1.51 -4.31 1.14
C ARG A 46 2.10 -5.72 1.24
N GLY A 47 3.43 -5.81 1.31
CA GLY A 47 4.15 -7.08 1.28
C GLY A 47 4.56 -7.57 -0.12
N PHE A 48 4.17 -6.85 -1.19
CA PHE A 48 4.65 -7.09 -2.54
C PHE A 48 5.66 -6.02 -2.96
N GLN A 49 6.62 -6.41 -3.82
CA GLN A 49 7.61 -5.49 -4.36
C GLN A 49 7.12 -4.84 -5.66
N VAL A 50 7.62 -3.65 -5.95
CA VAL A 50 7.32 -2.93 -7.20
C VAL A 50 7.64 -3.76 -8.44
N ALA A 51 8.75 -4.50 -8.39
CA ALA A 51 9.21 -5.35 -9.50
C ALA A 51 8.26 -6.54 -9.79
N GLU A 52 7.40 -6.92 -8.84
CA GLU A 52 6.44 -8.00 -9.04
C GLU A 52 5.20 -7.56 -9.82
N VAL A 53 5.02 -6.25 -9.98
CA VAL A 53 3.88 -5.66 -10.65
C VAL A 53 4.28 -5.21 -12.05
N GLU A 54 3.95 -6.00 -13.03
CA GLU A 54 4.11 -5.62 -14.43
C GLU A 54 2.91 -4.80 -14.92
N ASN A 55 3.15 -3.83 -15.76
CA ASN A 55 2.45 -2.57 -15.73
C ASN A 55 1.76 -2.12 -16.99
N ARG A 56 1.04 -2.93 -17.64
CA ARG A 56 0.31 -2.39 -18.79
C ARG A 56 -1.06 -1.85 -18.41
N ASP A 57 -1.86 -2.72 -17.86
CA ASP A 57 -3.17 -2.41 -17.34
C ASP A 57 -3.13 -2.71 -15.85
N TYR A 58 -3.26 -1.70 -15.03
CA TYR A 58 -3.17 -1.82 -13.60
C TYR A 58 -4.41 -1.25 -12.93
N TRP A 59 -5.02 -2.03 -12.09
CA TRP A 59 -6.08 -1.60 -11.22
C TRP A 59 -5.78 -2.05 -9.80
N ALA A 60 -5.89 -1.12 -8.86
CA ALA A 60 -5.68 -1.42 -7.45
C ALA A 60 -6.68 -0.70 -6.57
N THR A 61 -7.00 -1.31 -5.46
CA THR A 61 -7.76 -0.70 -4.38
C THR A 61 -7.13 -1.02 -3.04
N SER A 62 -7.19 -0.06 -2.13
CA SER A 62 -6.75 -0.21 -0.74
C SER A 62 -7.85 0.30 0.16
N ILE A 63 -8.28 -0.51 1.09
CA ILE A 63 -9.31 -0.19 2.08
C ILE A 63 -8.65 -0.26 3.45
N ASN A 64 -8.71 0.83 4.19
CA ASN A 64 -8.12 0.94 5.52
C ASN A 64 -9.15 1.46 6.49
N TYR A 65 -9.37 0.74 7.57
CA TYR A 65 -10.23 1.16 8.68
C TYR A 65 -9.37 1.47 9.88
N GLN A 66 -9.35 2.73 10.28
CA GLN A 66 -8.53 3.24 11.35
C GLN A 66 -9.37 3.66 12.53
N PHE A 67 -8.93 3.29 13.74
CA PHE A 67 -9.58 3.67 14.96
C PHE A 67 -8.57 3.84 16.11
N PRO A 68 -8.83 4.76 17.04
CA PRO A 68 -8.03 4.89 18.24
C PRO A 68 -8.36 3.74 19.21
N VAL A 69 -7.33 3.14 19.78
CA VAL A 69 -7.47 2.06 20.76
C VAL A 69 -7.34 2.62 22.17
N TRP A 70 -6.40 3.54 22.36
CA TRP A 70 -6.10 4.07 23.68
C TRP A 70 -5.52 5.47 23.60
N TYR A 71 -5.89 6.29 24.58
CA TYR A 71 -5.34 7.61 24.84
C TYR A 71 -4.61 7.57 26.18
N PRO A 72 -3.31 7.22 26.21
CA PRO A 72 -2.55 7.17 27.45
C PRO A 72 -2.51 8.49 28.18
N ASP A 73 -2.45 9.59 27.41
CA ASP A 73 -2.39 10.97 27.87
C ASP A 73 -1.39 11.17 29.03
N GLY A 74 -0.24 10.55 28.89
CA GLY A 74 0.80 10.50 29.90
C GLY A 74 2.19 10.43 29.28
N GLY A 75 3.21 10.68 30.10
CA GLY A 75 4.59 10.70 29.61
C GLY A 75 5.62 10.27 30.62
N ILE A 76 6.81 10.01 30.14
CA ILE A 76 8.00 9.72 30.91
C ILE A 76 8.78 11.03 31.09
N ASN A 77 8.57 11.69 32.23
CA ASN A 77 9.17 12.99 32.54
C ASN A 77 8.90 14.05 31.45
N ALA A 78 9.90 14.91 31.18
CA ALA A 78 9.84 15.92 30.14
C ALA A 78 10.24 15.39 28.74
N LEU A 79 10.64 14.12 28.63
CA LEU A 79 11.27 13.58 27.43
C LEU A 79 10.27 13.10 26.39
N ILE A 80 9.29 12.29 26.79
CA ILE A 80 8.33 11.68 25.86
C ILE A 80 6.93 11.80 26.44
N TYR A 81 5.98 12.24 25.62
CA TYR A 81 4.58 12.33 25.97
C TYR A 81 3.74 11.52 24.96
N PHE A 82 3.12 10.46 25.40
CA PHE A 82 2.26 9.60 24.59
C PHE A 82 0.87 10.21 24.46
N LYS A 83 0.43 10.42 23.23
CA LYS A 83 -0.87 11.02 22.92
C LYS A 83 -1.95 9.98 22.72
N ARG A 84 -1.70 9.07 21.79
CA ARG A 84 -2.69 8.07 21.41
C ARG A 84 -2.03 6.87 20.73
N ILE A 85 -2.71 5.74 20.84
CA ILE A 85 -2.40 4.53 20.10
C ILE A 85 -3.57 4.28 19.14
N ARG A 86 -3.26 4.14 17.86
CA ARG A 86 -4.22 3.88 16.78
C ARG A 86 -3.97 2.51 16.20
N LEU A 87 -5.05 1.83 15.85
CA LEU A 87 -5.00 0.60 15.07
C LEU A 87 -5.60 0.87 13.69
N ASN A 88 -4.98 0.33 12.67
CA ASN A 88 -5.48 0.32 11.31
C ASN A 88 -5.60 -1.13 10.84
N VAL A 89 -6.75 -1.49 10.31
CA VAL A 89 -6.95 -2.79 9.64
C VAL A 89 -7.08 -2.50 8.15
N GLY A 90 -6.26 -3.18 7.34
CA GLY A 90 -6.15 -2.90 5.92
C GLY A 90 -6.31 -4.13 5.04
N PHE A 91 -6.92 -3.88 3.89
CA PHE A 91 -7.02 -4.83 2.78
C PHE A 91 -6.61 -4.13 1.50
N ASP A 92 -5.66 -4.73 0.78
CA ASP A 92 -5.17 -4.24 -0.48
C ASP A 92 -5.40 -5.28 -1.57
N TYR A 93 -5.82 -4.82 -2.73
CA TYR A 93 -6.03 -5.64 -3.92
C TYR A 93 -5.44 -4.95 -5.14
N ALA A 94 -4.78 -5.71 -6.00
CA ALA A 94 -4.33 -5.24 -7.30
C ALA A 94 -4.55 -6.30 -8.38
N SER A 95 -4.87 -5.84 -9.58
CA SER A 95 -4.98 -6.67 -10.77
C SER A 95 -4.23 -6.02 -11.92
N PHE A 96 -3.38 -6.78 -12.58
CA PHE A 96 -2.56 -6.29 -13.68
C PHE A 96 -2.40 -7.33 -14.76
N GLY A 97 -2.17 -6.87 -15.98
CA GLY A 97 -1.93 -7.73 -17.13
C GLY A 97 -0.45 -8.04 -17.27
N LYS A 98 -0.13 -9.34 -17.40
CA LYS A 98 1.20 -9.82 -17.72
C LYS A 98 1.22 -10.41 -19.13
N GLN A 99 2.21 -10.03 -19.92
CA GLN A 99 2.41 -10.60 -21.23
C GLN A 99 3.42 -11.73 -21.17
N PHE A 100 3.12 -12.83 -21.83
CA PHE A 100 4.03 -13.95 -22.01
C PHE A 100 4.32 -14.09 -23.50
N PHE A 101 5.58 -14.34 -23.82
CA PHE A 101 6.01 -14.65 -25.16
C PHE A 101 6.14 -16.18 -25.27
N GLU A 102 5.28 -16.78 -26.06
CA GLU A 102 5.43 -18.18 -26.45
C GLU A 102 6.11 -18.22 -27.81
N ALA A 103 7.37 -18.61 -27.82
CA ALA A 103 8.13 -18.81 -29.05
C ALA A 103 7.88 -20.23 -29.56
N TYR A 104 7.36 -20.35 -30.76
CA TYR A 104 7.24 -21.61 -31.48
C TYR A 104 8.36 -21.68 -32.53
N PRO A 105 9.51 -22.33 -32.23
CA PRO A 105 10.66 -22.34 -33.12
C PRO A 105 10.39 -23.03 -34.44
N GLU A 106 9.45 -24.00 -34.46
CA GLU A 106 9.10 -24.72 -35.67
C GLU A 106 8.35 -23.88 -36.72
N ILE A 107 7.74 -22.79 -36.35
CA ILE A 107 6.88 -21.98 -37.25
C ILE A 107 7.42 -20.56 -37.40
N ASN A 108 8.52 -20.22 -36.73
CA ASN A 108 9.08 -18.85 -36.67
C ASN A 108 8.03 -17.79 -36.26
N LYS A 109 7.07 -18.17 -35.42
CA LYS A 109 5.99 -17.33 -34.91
C LYS A 109 6.16 -17.12 -33.41
N VAL A 110 6.00 -15.88 -32.97
CA VAL A 110 5.92 -15.51 -31.57
C VAL A 110 4.47 -15.18 -31.27
N ASN A 111 3.84 -16.01 -30.46
CA ASN A 111 2.53 -15.68 -29.91
C ASN A 111 2.69 -14.89 -28.61
N VAL A 112 1.92 -13.83 -28.51
CA VAL A 112 1.86 -13.03 -27.29
C VAL A 112 0.60 -13.41 -26.53
N ALA A 113 0.76 -14.22 -25.49
CA ALA A 113 -0.32 -14.55 -24.58
C ALA A 113 -0.44 -13.47 -23.49
N TYR A 114 -1.67 -13.10 -23.18
CA TYR A 114 -1.97 -12.11 -22.15
C TYR A 114 -2.64 -12.79 -20.96
N LYS A 115 -2.01 -12.73 -19.79
CA LYS A 115 -2.57 -13.29 -18.56
C LYS A 115 -2.77 -12.18 -17.54
N ARG A 116 -3.93 -12.17 -16.90
CA ARG A 116 -4.23 -11.24 -15.81
C ARG A 116 -3.86 -11.87 -14.48
N ASN A 117 -2.96 -11.21 -13.76
CA ASN A 117 -2.56 -11.59 -12.41
C ASN A 117 -3.33 -10.77 -11.38
N LYS A 118 -3.55 -11.37 -10.22
CA LYS A 118 -4.22 -10.76 -9.08
C LYS A 118 -3.33 -10.90 -7.86
N LEU A 119 -3.16 -9.82 -7.14
CA LEU A 119 -2.45 -9.78 -5.87
C LEU A 119 -3.38 -9.20 -4.82
N PHE A 120 -3.34 -9.75 -3.63
CA PHE A 120 -4.02 -9.15 -2.49
C PHE A 120 -3.25 -9.41 -1.20
N SER A 121 -3.40 -8.50 -0.26
CA SER A 121 -2.84 -8.61 1.07
C SER A 121 -3.83 -8.07 2.10
N TYR A 122 -3.73 -8.58 3.29
CA TYR A 122 -4.51 -8.12 4.43
C TYR A 122 -3.64 -8.08 5.68
N GLY A 123 -3.99 -7.20 6.59
CA GLY A 123 -3.22 -7.04 7.80
C GLY A 123 -3.61 -5.82 8.58
N GLY A 124 -2.69 -5.32 9.39
CA GLY A 124 -2.94 -4.13 10.20
C GLY A 124 -1.67 -3.44 10.62
N ASP A 125 -1.87 -2.20 11.06
CA ASP A 125 -0.82 -1.34 11.57
C ASP A 125 -1.18 -0.89 12.99
N ILE A 126 -0.20 -0.88 13.89
CA ILE A 126 -0.30 -0.20 15.18
C ILE A 126 0.53 1.06 15.07
N THR A 127 -0.08 2.21 15.30
CA THR A 127 0.60 3.51 15.29
C THR A 127 0.53 4.14 16.68
N ILE A 128 1.70 4.48 17.22
CA ILE A 128 1.87 5.18 18.49
C ILE A 128 2.24 6.61 18.17
N ASP A 129 1.37 7.57 18.53
CA ASP A 129 1.62 8.99 18.37
C ASP A 129 2.18 9.55 19.69
N PHE A 130 3.30 10.22 19.63
CA PHE A 130 3.96 10.81 20.80
C PHE A 130 4.68 12.12 20.46
N ASN A 131 4.92 12.92 21.47
CA ASN A 131 5.76 14.11 21.37
C ASN A 131 7.09 13.88 22.07
N ILE A 132 8.15 14.43 21.49
CA ILE A 132 9.49 14.46 22.09
C ILE A 132 9.73 15.86 22.64
N PHE A 133 10.30 15.96 23.86
CA PHE A 133 10.71 17.22 24.51
C PHE A 133 9.63 18.30 24.62
N ARG A 134 8.39 17.94 24.96
CA ARG A 134 7.27 18.90 25.08
C ARG A 134 7.10 19.81 23.87
N MET A 135 7.49 19.35 22.71
CA MET A 135 7.29 20.10 21.47
C MET A 135 5.80 20.43 21.26
N PRO A 136 5.48 21.53 20.56
CA PRO A 136 4.10 21.91 20.27
C PRO A 136 3.32 20.77 19.63
N ALA A 137 2.00 20.80 19.77
CA ALA A 137 1.10 19.76 19.25
C ALA A 137 1.27 19.49 17.74
N ALA A 138 1.76 20.48 16.99
CA ALA A 138 2.07 20.35 15.56
C ALA A 138 3.24 19.38 15.25
N ALA A 139 4.12 19.14 16.23
CA ALA A 139 5.31 18.30 16.08
C ALA A 139 5.10 16.87 16.63
N THR A 140 3.95 16.24 16.30
CA THR A 140 3.67 14.88 16.76
C THR A 140 4.46 13.87 15.95
N THR A 141 5.31 13.12 16.60
CA THR A 141 6.05 11.99 16.04
C THR A 141 5.21 10.73 16.09
N SER A 142 5.36 9.83 15.13
CA SER A 142 4.64 8.56 15.12
C SER A 142 5.57 7.37 14.87
N LEU A 143 5.35 6.30 15.61
CA LEU A 143 5.95 4.99 15.36
C LEU A 143 4.85 4.07 14.86
N THR A 144 5.04 3.51 13.67
CA THR A 144 4.09 2.59 13.05
C THR A 144 4.73 1.22 12.89
N LEU A 145 4.06 0.20 13.39
CA LEU A 145 4.41 -1.20 13.20
C LEU A 145 3.34 -1.86 12.36
N SER A 146 3.73 -2.43 11.24
CA SER A 146 2.83 -2.99 10.22
C SER A 146 3.05 -4.48 10.07
N LEU A 147 1.96 -5.24 10.03
CA LEU A 147 1.94 -6.68 9.80
C LEU A 147 0.94 -6.99 8.69
N TYR A 148 1.44 -7.46 7.56
CA TYR A 148 0.61 -7.81 6.40
C TYR A 148 0.92 -9.20 5.87
N LYS A 149 -0.13 -9.94 5.57
CA LYS A 149 -0.05 -11.25 4.92
C LYS A 149 -0.35 -11.10 3.43
N PRO A 150 0.66 -11.15 2.56
CA PRO A 150 0.44 -11.22 1.12
C PRO A 150 -0.05 -12.62 0.73
N HIS A 151 -1.06 -12.68 -0.11
CA HIS A 151 -1.58 -13.96 -0.59
C HIS A 151 -0.59 -14.60 -1.58
N GLY A 152 -0.43 -15.92 -1.45
CA GLY A 152 0.49 -16.69 -2.32
C GLY A 152 1.97 -16.60 -1.91
N LYS A 153 2.29 -15.88 -0.83
CA LYS A 153 3.64 -15.89 -0.24
C LYS A 153 3.65 -16.55 1.11
N GLU A 154 4.72 -17.25 1.39
CA GLU A 154 4.98 -17.77 2.73
C GLU A 154 5.42 -16.63 3.68
N GLY A 155 4.89 -16.66 4.89
CA GLY A 155 5.25 -15.70 5.92
C GLY A 155 4.38 -14.43 5.95
N VAL A 156 4.66 -13.60 6.93
CA VAL A 156 4.03 -12.30 7.17
C VAL A 156 5.07 -11.21 6.93
N HIS A 157 4.68 -10.17 6.21
CA HIS A 157 5.53 -9.01 5.98
C HIS A 157 5.43 -8.06 7.16
N PHE A 158 6.55 -7.85 7.85
CA PHE A 158 6.68 -6.89 8.94
C PHE A 158 7.41 -5.63 8.46
N THR A 159 6.89 -4.48 8.82
CA THR A 159 7.53 -3.19 8.56
C THR A 159 7.42 -2.31 9.79
N ALA A 160 8.49 -1.62 10.12
CA ALA A 160 8.50 -0.57 11.12
C ALA A 160 8.80 0.76 10.45
N GLY A 161 7.98 1.76 10.73
CA GLY A 161 8.11 3.11 10.18
C GLY A 161 8.14 4.15 11.29
N PHE A 162 8.98 5.16 11.12
CA PHE A 162 9.06 6.30 12.02
C PHE A 162 8.71 7.57 11.23
N GLY A 163 7.65 8.24 11.65
CA GLY A 163 7.17 9.48 11.05
C GLY A 163 7.59 10.69 11.88
N LEU A 164 8.37 11.60 11.28
CA LEU A 164 8.63 12.93 11.83
C LEU A 164 7.59 13.91 11.26
N PRO A 165 7.12 14.86 12.05
CA PRO A 165 6.30 15.96 11.53
C PRO A 165 7.20 16.91 10.76
N PHE A 166 6.91 17.12 9.51
CA PHE A 166 7.47 18.18 8.68
C PHE A 166 6.35 19.10 8.24
#